data_7bdce2aeb8d8ecab319e42b90169c392
#
_entry.id   7bdce2aeb8d8ecab319e42b90169c392
#
_cell.length_a   1.000
_cell.length_b   1.000
_cell.length_c   1.000
_cell.angle_alpha   90.00
_cell.angle_beta   90.00
_cell.angle_gamma   90.00
#
_symmetry.space_group_name_H-M   'P 1'
#
loop_
_entity.id
_entity.type
_entity.pdbx_description
1 polymer ?
#
loop_
_entity_poly.entity_id
_entity_poly.type
_entity_poly.pdbx_seq_one_letter_code
_entity_poly.pdbx_strand_id
1 'polypeptide(L)' 'MNIEYYTKDRYGAEDWWPVSEEAILVCELTRNKTLTDSTIRILEEYGATFKEVLRPR' A
#
# COMPACT_ATOMS: atom_id res chain seq x y z
N MET A 1 -0.97 -2.59 -12.94
CA MET A 1 -1.41 -1.71 -11.84
C MET A 1 -0.21 -1.23 -11.06
N ASN A 2 -0.07 0.06 -10.92
CA ASN A 2 1.03 0.67 -10.16
C ASN A 2 0.52 1.10 -8.80
N ILE A 3 1.12 0.54 -7.76
CA ILE A 3 0.77 0.87 -6.39
C ILE A 3 1.88 1.73 -5.82
N GLU A 4 1.55 2.99 -5.50
CA GLU A 4 2.49 3.88 -4.83
C GLU A 4 2.09 4.02 -3.38
N TYR A 5 3.08 3.95 -2.51
CA TYR A 5 2.86 3.98 -1.07
C TYR A 5 4.01 4.70 -0.39
N TYR A 6 3.76 5.19 0.83
CA TYR A 6 4.83 5.65 1.70
C TYR A 6 4.81 4.81 2.98
N THR A 7 5.94 4.74 3.65
CA THR A 7 6.05 3.94 4.88
C THR A 7 6.01 4.83 6.11
N LYS A 8 5.48 4.27 7.19
CA LYS A 8 5.43 4.95 8.47
C LYS A 8 5.64 3.91 9.56
N ASP A 9 6.58 4.18 10.46
CA ASP A 9 6.89 3.27 11.56
C ASP A 9 5.83 3.34 12.65
N ARG A 10 5.50 2.17 13.19
CA ARG A 10 4.61 2.06 14.33
C ARG A 10 5.13 0.94 15.23
N TYR A 11 5.73 1.31 16.35
CA TYR A 11 6.24 0.34 17.33
C TYR A 11 7.15 -0.72 16.71
N GLY A 12 8.05 -0.29 15.84
CA GLY A 12 8.99 -1.20 15.20
C GLY A 12 8.45 -1.92 13.97
N ALA A 13 7.19 -1.74 13.64
CA ALA A 13 6.61 -2.26 12.41
C ALA A 13 6.44 -1.14 11.40
N GLU A 14 6.51 -1.48 10.12
CA GLU A 14 6.31 -0.53 9.03
C GLU A 14 4.92 -0.70 8.44
N ASP A 15 4.15 0.38 8.41
CA ASP A 15 2.87 0.39 7.72
C ASP A 15 3.05 1.03 6.34
N TRP A 16 2.43 0.46 5.33
CA TRP A 16 2.45 0.99 3.96
C TRP A 16 1.16 1.75 3.70
N TRP A 17 1.27 3.07 3.63
CA TRP A 17 0.12 3.95 3.42
C TRP A 17 -0.09 4.21 1.93
N PRO A 18 -1.33 4.13 1.45
CA PRO A 18 -1.59 4.29 0.01
C PRO A 18 -1.39 5.74 -0.44
N VAL A 19 -0.84 5.90 -1.64
CA VAL A 19 -0.64 7.22 -2.26
C VAL A 19 -1.34 7.30 -3.61
N SER A 20 -1.16 6.32 -4.48
CA SER A 20 -1.81 6.33 -5.79
C SER A 20 -3.30 6.03 -5.67
N GLU A 21 -4.05 6.40 -6.70
CA GLU A 21 -5.49 6.12 -6.72
C GLU A 21 -5.78 4.63 -6.60
N GLU A 22 -5.00 3.81 -7.30
CA GLU A 22 -5.16 2.37 -7.24
C GLU A 22 -4.92 1.84 -5.83
N ALA A 23 -3.89 2.37 -5.16
CA ALA A 23 -3.60 1.96 -3.79
C ALA A 23 -4.73 2.36 -2.85
N ILE A 24 -5.24 3.57 -3.00
CA ILE A 24 -6.36 4.05 -2.19
C ILE A 24 -7.60 3.18 -2.43
N LEU A 25 -7.88 2.87 -3.67
CA LEU A 25 -9.02 2.02 -4.01
C LEU A 25 -8.90 0.64 -3.39
N VAL A 26 -7.72 0.05 -3.43
CA VAL A 26 -7.49 -1.26 -2.82
C VAL A 26 -7.74 -1.18 -1.31
N CYS A 27 -7.26 -0.14 -0.66
CA CYS A 27 -7.49 0.03 0.77
C CYS A 27 -8.98 0.18 1.09
N GLU A 28 -9.72 0.91 0.26
CA GLU A 28 -11.16 1.02 0.44
C GLU A 28 -11.87 -0.32 0.26
N LEU A 29 -11.48 -1.09 -0.74
CA LEU A 29 -12.08 -2.39 -1.00
C LEU A 29 -11.82 -3.39 0.13
N THR A 30 -10.65 -3.35 0.71
CA THR A 30 -10.28 -4.24 1.80
C THR A 30 -10.68 -3.71 3.16
N ARG A 31 -11.18 -2.47 3.22
CA ARG A 31 -11.57 -1.78 4.44
C ARG A 31 -10.42 -1.64 5.43
N ASN A 32 -9.22 -1.49 4.92
CA ASN A 32 -8.01 -1.26 5.71
C ASN A 32 -7.46 0.13 5.37
N LYS A 33 -6.87 0.78 6.35
CA LYS A 33 -6.24 2.09 6.13
C LYS A 33 -4.90 1.97 5.44
N THR A 34 -4.27 0.81 5.56
CA THR A 34 -2.94 0.54 5.02
C THR A 34 -2.96 -0.72 4.18
N LEU A 35 -1.89 -0.90 3.39
CA LEU A 35 -1.73 -2.11 2.60
C LEU A 35 -1.19 -3.22 3.50
N THR A 36 -1.99 -4.26 3.70
CA THR A 36 -1.58 -5.39 4.54
C THR A 36 -0.71 -6.37 3.76
N ASP A 37 0.05 -7.19 4.47
CA ASP A 37 0.93 -8.18 3.85
C ASP A 37 0.17 -9.11 2.91
N SER A 38 -1.00 -9.56 3.31
CA SER A 38 -1.81 -10.46 2.48
C SER A 38 -2.28 -9.74 1.22
N THR A 39 -2.68 -8.49 1.33
CA THR A 39 -3.11 -7.69 0.17
C THR A 39 -1.94 -7.48 -0.80
N ILE A 40 -0.77 -7.13 -0.28
CA ILE A 40 0.42 -6.93 -1.08
C ILE A 40 0.75 -8.21 -1.86
N ARG A 41 0.73 -9.35 -1.18
CA ARG A 41 1.04 -10.63 -1.79
C ARG A 41 0.07 -10.97 -2.92
N ILE A 42 -1.22 -10.77 -2.68
CA ILE A 42 -2.25 -11.04 -3.70
C ILE A 42 -2.05 -10.15 -4.91
N LEU A 43 -1.80 -8.85 -4.69
CA LEU A 43 -1.61 -7.91 -5.79
C LEU A 43 -0.36 -8.26 -6.59
N GLU A 44 0.71 -8.67 -5.94
CA GLU A 44 1.92 -9.10 -6.63
C GLU A 44 1.66 -10.31 -7.53
N GLU A 45 0.85 -11.26 -7.06
CA GLU A 45 0.48 -12.43 -7.87
C GLU A 45 -0.27 -12.04 -9.13
N TYR A 46 -1.02 -10.94 -9.08
CA TYR A 46 -1.76 -10.46 -10.25
C TYR A 46 -0.98 -9.44 -11.06
N GLY A 47 0.30 -9.29 -10.79
CA GLY A 47 1.19 -8.47 -11.61
C GLY A 47 1.25 -7.00 -11.26
N ALA A 48 0.79 -6.62 -10.08
CA ALA A 48 0.92 -5.24 -9.63
C ALA A 48 2.37 -4.90 -9.32
N THR A 49 2.76 -3.66 -9.57
CA THR A 49 4.08 -3.15 -9.21
C THR A 49 3.93 -2.21 -8.02
N PHE A 50 4.96 -2.18 -7.18
CA PHE A 50 4.96 -1.37 -5.97
C PHE A 50 6.12 -0.38 -6.00
N LYS A 51 5.84 0.86 -5.64
CA LYS A 51 6.86 1.90 -5.59
C LYS A 51 6.72 2.69 -4.30
N GLU A 52 7.79 2.73 -3.53
CA GLU A 52 7.83 3.56 -2.34
C GLU A 52 8.12 5.00 -2.75
N VAL A 53 7.30 5.93 -2.24
CA VAL A 53 7.46 7.36 -2.52
C VAL A 53 7.63 8.12 -1.22
N LEU A 54 8.07 9.35 -1.32
CA LEU A 54 8.20 10.20 -0.14
C LEU A 54 6.82 10.51 0.42
N ARG A 55 6.75 10.60 1.74
CA ARG A 55 5.50 10.91 2.41
C ARG A 55 4.93 12.23 1.89
N PRO A 56 3.67 12.26 1.43
CA PRO A 56 3.04 13.50 0.99
C PRO A 56 2.88 14.46 2.16
N ARG A 57 3.02 15.73 1.85
CA ARG A 57 2.84 16.79 2.86
C ARG A 57 1.39 17.25 2.93
#